data_92b6f6cc1085781eb5971e299e0c0c72
#
_entry.id   92b6f6cc1085781eb5971e299e0c0c72
#
_cell.length_a   1.000
_cell.length_b   1.000
_cell.length_c   1.000
_cell.angle_alpha   90.00
_cell.angle_beta   90.00
_cell.angle_gamma   90.00
#
_symmetry.space_group_name_H-M   'P 1'
#
loop_
_entity.id
_entity.type
_entity.pdbx_description
1 polymer ?
#
loop_
_entity_poly.entity_id
_entity_poly.type
_entity_poly.pdbx_seq_one_letter_code
_entity_poly.pdbx_strand_id
1 'polypeptide(L)'
;MRFGLKLENKKEYFNGSYKKFVDLIGIENTKLVFEEFKGQQISFPLELYTKQYIYEQIYSEFDGENYKQLARKYGYSERTIRRILKDMMG
;
A
#
# COMPACT_ATOMS: atom_id res chain seq x y z
N MET A 1 28.22 -2.08 -26.82
CA MET A 1 28.68 -1.94 -26.29
C MET A 1 28.52 -2.20 -25.09
N ARG A 2 29.11 -2.33 -24.33
CA ARG A 2 29.07 -2.74 -23.25
C ARG A 2 29.17 -1.87 -22.19
N PHE A 3 29.20 -0.78 -22.33
CA PHE A 3 29.32 0.15 -21.31
C PHE A 3 28.16 0.12 -20.42
N GLY A 4 27.04 -0.30 -20.80
CA GLY A 4 25.90 -0.31 -19.95
C GLY A 4 26.06 -1.14 -18.70
N LEU A 5 26.98 -2.03 -18.71
CA LEU A 5 27.15 -2.92 -17.58
C LEU A 5 27.48 -2.22 -16.29
N LYS A 6 28.21 -1.12 -16.37
CA LYS A 6 28.58 -0.42 -15.16
C LYS A 6 27.59 0.66 -14.80
N LEU A 7 26.96 1.22 -15.80
CA LEU A 7 26.08 2.34 -15.58
C LEU A 7 24.82 1.96 -14.82
N GLU A 8 24.36 0.74 -15.02
CA GLU A 8 23.08 0.33 -14.41
C GLU A 8 23.12 0.18 -12.92
N ASN A 9 24.28 0.27 -12.31
CA ASN A 9 24.35 0.12 -10.87
C ASN A 9 24.23 1.42 -10.08
N LYS A 10 23.95 2.52 -10.76
CA LYS A 10 23.82 3.80 -10.08
C LYS A 10 22.40 4.30 -10.14
N LYS A 11 21.87 4.67 -8.98
CA LYS A 11 20.50 5.17 -8.88
C LYS A 11 20.25 6.34 -9.83
N GLU A 12 21.25 7.21 -10.00
CA GLU A 12 21.10 8.40 -10.84
C GLU A 12 20.80 8.09 -12.29
N TYR A 13 21.06 6.89 -12.72
CA TYR A 13 20.80 6.53 -14.11
C TYR A 13 19.40 6.03 -14.34
N PHE A 14 18.58 5.92 -13.29
CA PHE A 14 17.21 5.45 -13.43
C PHE A 14 16.29 6.63 -13.69
N ASN A 15 15.30 6.42 -14.56
CA ASN A 15 14.35 7.48 -14.91
C ASN A 15 13.25 7.66 -13.89
N GLY A 16 12.87 8.90 -13.69
CA GLY A 16 11.62 9.26 -13.00
C GLY A 16 11.36 8.51 -11.72
N SER A 17 10.20 7.91 -11.64
CA SER A 17 9.77 7.21 -10.45
C SER A 17 10.64 6.01 -10.10
N TYR A 18 11.37 5.48 -11.07
CA TYR A 18 12.22 4.33 -10.79
C TYR A 18 13.31 4.66 -9.78
N LYS A 19 13.75 5.92 -9.72
CA LYS A 19 14.72 6.32 -8.71
C LYS A 19 14.18 6.11 -7.32
N LYS A 20 12.92 6.44 -7.14
CA LYS A 20 12.28 6.27 -5.83
C LYS A 20 12.17 4.79 -5.47
N PHE A 21 11.87 3.95 -6.44
CA PHE A 21 11.82 2.52 -6.18
C PHE A 21 13.20 1.99 -5.79
N VAL A 22 14.26 2.50 -6.42
CA VAL A 22 15.61 2.08 -6.04
C VAL A 22 15.88 2.37 -4.57
N ASP A 23 15.45 3.54 -4.09
CA ASP A 23 15.61 3.89 -2.69
C ASP A 23 14.82 2.98 -1.76
N LEU A 24 13.62 2.58 -2.20
CA LEU A 24 12.74 1.80 -1.35
C LEU A 24 13.02 0.30 -1.38
N ILE A 25 13.31 -0.25 -2.53
CA ILE A 25 13.38 -1.70 -2.69
C ILE A 25 14.65 -2.19 -3.37
N GLY A 26 15.57 -1.29 -3.69
CA GLY A 26 16.85 -1.67 -4.28
C GLY A 26 16.80 -1.79 -5.78
N ILE A 27 17.99 -1.86 -6.40
CA ILE A 27 18.09 -1.86 -7.85
C ILE A 27 17.50 -3.12 -8.48
N GLU A 28 17.80 -4.28 -7.93
CA GLU A 28 17.33 -5.53 -8.54
C GLU A 28 15.80 -5.63 -8.52
N ASN A 29 15.20 -5.27 -7.41
CA ASN A 29 13.73 -5.30 -7.32
C ASN A 29 13.11 -4.23 -8.20
N THR A 30 13.79 -3.09 -8.37
CA THR A 30 13.31 -2.05 -9.27
C THR A 30 13.27 -2.55 -10.70
N LYS A 31 14.25 -3.36 -11.09
CA LYS A 31 14.25 -3.93 -12.43
C LYS A 31 13.06 -4.85 -12.63
N LEU A 32 12.66 -5.57 -11.60
CA LEU A 32 11.47 -6.42 -11.67
C LEU A 32 10.23 -5.59 -11.88
N VAL A 33 10.12 -4.48 -11.15
CA VAL A 33 8.99 -3.56 -11.31
C VAL A 33 8.96 -3.03 -12.74
N PHE A 34 10.11 -2.64 -13.26
CA PHE A 34 10.20 -2.14 -14.62
C PHE A 34 9.72 -3.18 -15.63
N GLU A 35 10.19 -4.42 -15.51
CA GLU A 35 9.80 -5.46 -16.47
C GLU A 35 8.30 -5.70 -16.44
N GLU A 36 7.70 -5.64 -15.26
CA GLU A 36 6.29 -5.92 -15.13
C GLU A 36 5.41 -4.76 -15.62
N PHE A 37 5.81 -3.53 -15.34
CA PHE A 37 4.93 -2.38 -15.52
C PHE A 37 5.40 -1.35 -16.55
N LYS A 38 6.48 -1.60 -17.27
CA LYS A 38 6.98 -0.59 -18.20
C LYS A 38 5.92 -0.18 -19.20
N GLY A 39 5.86 1.10 -19.46
CA GLY A 39 4.91 1.64 -20.41
C GLY A 39 3.50 1.82 -19.90
N GLN A 40 3.24 1.41 -18.66
CA GLN A 40 1.90 1.52 -18.07
C GLN A 40 1.80 2.71 -17.16
N GLN A 41 0.60 3.24 -17.05
CA GLN A 41 0.31 4.30 -16.12
C GLN A 41 -0.45 3.67 -14.96
N ILE A 42 0.09 3.77 -13.76
CA ILE A 42 -0.51 3.11 -12.61
C ILE A 42 -0.87 4.13 -11.55
N SER A 43 -2.11 4.09 -11.08
CA SER A 43 -2.54 4.94 -9.99
C SER A 43 -2.54 4.10 -8.72
N PHE A 44 -1.95 4.63 -7.68
CA PHE A 44 -1.92 3.95 -6.40
C PHE A 44 -3.00 4.54 -5.50
N PRO A 45 -3.96 3.72 -5.05
CA PRO A 45 -4.98 4.22 -4.11
C PRO A 45 -4.33 4.73 -2.83
N LEU A 46 -5.02 5.61 -2.14
CA LEU A 46 -4.52 6.12 -0.88
C LEU A 46 -4.53 5.04 0.20
N GLU A 47 -5.47 4.11 0.11
CA GLU A 47 -5.56 3.02 1.08
C GLU A 47 -4.84 1.79 0.55
N LEU A 48 -3.99 1.23 1.35
CA LEU A 48 -3.24 0.03 0.97
C LEU A 48 -4.13 -1.20 0.89
N TYR A 49 -5.09 -1.30 1.81
CA TYR A 49 -5.95 -2.48 1.89
C TYR A 49 -7.35 -2.19 1.40
N THR A 50 -8.06 -3.23 0.97
CA THR A 50 -9.45 -3.07 0.53
C THR A 50 -10.33 -2.76 1.73
N LYS A 51 -11.48 -2.12 1.45
CA LYS A 51 -12.44 -1.80 2.48
C LYS A 51 -12.91 -3.06 3.18
N GLN A 52 -13.14 -4.12 2.42
CA GLN A 52 -13.61 -5.38 3.01
C GLN A 52 -12.61 -5.91 4.02
N TYR A 53 -11.34 -5.89 3.68
CA TYR A 53 -10.31 -6.37 4.59
C TYR A 53 -10.32 -5.55 5.88
N ILE A 54 -10.40 -4.23 5.76
CA ILE A 54 -10.42 -3.36 6.93
C ILE A 54 -11.64 -3.65 7.80
N TYR A 55 -12.79 -3.84 7.18
CA TYR A 55 -14.03 -4.12 7.92
C TYR A 55 -13.91 -5.45 8.67
N GLU A 56 -13.32 -6.44 8.03
CA GLU A 56 -13.12 -7.73 8.69
C GLU A 56 -12.16 -7.61 9.87
N GLN A 57 -11.13 -6.79 9.73
CA GLN A 57 -10.20 -6.56 10.83
C GLN A 57 -10.89 -5.86 11.99
N ILE A 58 -11.72 -4.85 11.69
CA ILE A 58 -12.47 -4.15 12.72
C ILE A 58 -13.35 -5.13 13.47
N TYR A 59 -14.05 -5.98 12.74
CA TYR A 59 -14.94 -6.97 13.36
C TYR A 59 -14.15 -7.92 14.24
N SER A 60 -13.01 -8.40 13.78
CA SER A 60 -12.23 -9.37 14.54
C SER A 60 -11.59 -8.75 15.80
N GLU A 61 -11.33 -7.44 15.79
CA GLU A 61 -10.71 -6.77 16.94
C GLU A 61 -11.72 -6.19 17.92
N PHE A 62 -12.99 -6.22 17.56
CA PHE A 62 -14.03 -5.65 18.42
C PHE A 62 -14.23 -6.53 19.65
N ASP A 63 -14.18 -5.91 20.83
CA ASP A 63 -14.32 -6.66 22.09
C ASP A 63 -15.66 -6.39 22.79
N GLY A 64 -16.58 -5.71 22.10
CA GLY A 64 -17.87 -5.37 22.68
C GLY A 64 -17.99 -3.94 23.14
N GLU A 65 -16.86 -3.28 23.36
CA GLU A 65 -16.86 -1.92 23.92
C GLU A 65 -15.86 -0.96 23.28
N ASN A 66 -14.88 -1.47 22.56
CA ASN A 66 -13.74 -0.65 22.11
C ASN A 66 -14.00 0.18 20.85
N TYR A 67 -15.15 0.79 20.75
CA TYR A 67 -15.51 1.61 19.59
C TYR A 67 -14.54 2.77 19.37
N LYS A 68 -14.17 3.46 20.43
CA LYS A 68 -13.27 4.60 20.30
C LYS A 68 -11.88 4.16 19.87
N GLN A 69 -11.43 3.05 20.39
CA GLN A 69 -10.11 2.53 20.05
C GLN A 69 -10.05 2.18 18.56
N LEU A 70 -11.07 1.50 18.05
CA LEU A 70 -11.12 1.11 16.66
C LEU A 70 -11.26 2.32 15.75
N ALA A 71 -12.07 3.31 16.17
CA ALA A 71 -12.25 4.53 15.40
C ALA A 71 -10.90 5.22 15.21
N ARG A 72 -10.13 5.32 16.29
CA ARG A 72 -8.83 5.97 16.23
C ARG A 72 -7.85 5.17 15.39
N LYS A 73 -7.83 3.88 15.59
CA LYS A 73 -6.89 3.01 14.88
C LYS A 73 -7.09 3.02 13.37
N TYR A 74 -8.34 2.99 12.93
CA TYR A 74 -8.66 2.87 11.51
C TYR A 74 -9.07 4.19 10.84
N GLY A 75 -9.06 5.28 11.60
CA GLY A 75 -9.36 6.59 11.02
C GLY A 75 -10.82 6.83 10.71
N TYR A 76 -11.72 6.18 11.44
CA TYR A 76 -13.15 6.37 11.27
C TYR A 76 -13.75 7.03 12.50
N SER A 77 -14.97 7.53 12.38
CA SER A 77 -15.72 8.00 13.54
C SER A 77 -16.28 6.78 14.27
N GLU A 78 -16.64 6.95 15.54
CA GLU A 78 -17.31 5.87 16.28
C GLU A 78 -18.61 5.47 15.63
N ARG A 79 -19.32 6.45 15.08
CA ARG A 79 -20.57 6.18 14.40
C ARG A 79 -20.34 5.24 13.22
N THR A 80 -19.30 5.47 12.46
CA THR A 80 -18.97 4.63 11.32
C THR A 80 -18.57 3.24 11.79
N ILE A 81 -17.80 3.15 12.87
CA ILE A 81 -17.41 1.85 13.42
C ILE A 81 -18.66 1.05 13.83
N ARG A 82 -19.63 1.71 14.50
CA ARG A 82 -20.85 1.04 14.90
C ARG A 82 -21.64 0.53 13.69
N ARG A 83 -21.68 1.32 12.63
CA ARG A 83 -22.37 0.92 11.41
C ARG A 83 -21.68 -0.29 10.77
N ILE A 84 -20.37 -0.26 10.68
CA ILE A 84 -19.61 -1.35 10.10
C ILE A 84 -19.85 -2.64 10.87
N LEU A 85 -19.78 -2.57 12.20
CA LEU A 85 -19.97 -3.74 13.04
C LEU A 85 -21.37 -4.28 12.92
N LYS A 86 -22.35 -3.39 12.86
CA LYS A 86 -23.75 -3.82 12.71
C LYS A 86 -23.94 -4.56 11.40
N ASP A 87 -23.36 -4.02 10.31
CA ASP A 87 -23.49 -4.65 9.00
C ASP A 87 -22.78 -6.01 8.97
N MET A 88 -21.64 -6.11 9.64
CA MET A 88 -20.88 -7.36 9.67
C MET A 88 -21.58 -8.43 10.50
N MET A 89 -22.26 -8.03 11.56
CA MET A 89 -22.92 -8.97 12.43
C MET A 89 -24.28 -9.41 11.94
N GLY A 90 -24.85 -8.61 11.12
CA GLY A 90 -26.17 -8.86 10.78
C GLY A 90 -26.65 -9.08 9.50
#